data_3e4472e545e9a59041ef832da4fdcb54
#
_entry.id   3e4472e545e9a59041ef832da4fdcb54
#
_cell.length_a   1.000
_cell.length_b   1.000
_cell.length_c   1.000
_cell.angle_alpha   90.00
_cell.angle_beta   90.00
_cell.angle_gamma   90.00
#
_symmetry.space_group_name_H-M   'P 1'
#
loop_
_entity.id
_entity.type
_entity.pdbx_description
1 polymer ?
#
loop_
_entity_poly.entity_id
_entity_poly.type
_entity_poly.pdbx_seq_one_letter_code
_entity_poly.pdbx_strand_id
1 'polypeptide(L)'
;MLVLNWSDLRSFLELSRRGKLTIAGKRLNVEPTTVGRHITRLEKELGVQLFNRSPKGYSLTEDGHKLVPYSENIETKVNSIYQSISGKDTELSGIVRMAVPEGLGIGIISKYISHFKEKHPSIDLELVADTRARSLSKREADVAITLARPTIGRLVAWKLGDYNLALYASKSYINKNNKIKTIKDLSKHQFISYIEDLIEFPQLKYMQDIFKEVNIIFRSNSLQAQYQAVKDGVGLAFLHGFIAAKDTELKTILPKQILAKREYWMVVHEDMFQLARVKAVCSFFTQVLKNEQANLLRII
;
A
#
# COMPACT_ATOMS: atom_id res chain seq x y z
N MET A 1 14.84 -19.73 -35.35
CA MET A 1 13.53 -19.33 -34.79
C MET A 1 13.72 -19.20 -33.28
N LEU A 2 13.57 -18.02 -32.71
CA LEU A 2 13.65 -17.81 -31.26
C LEU A 2 12.44 -18.52 -30.61
N VAL A 3 12.69 -19.51 -29.75
CA VAL A 3 11.65 -20.26 -29.05
C VAL A 3 11.75 -19.91 -27.56
N LEU A 4 11.07 -18.85 -27.14
CA LEU A 4 10.98 -18.50 -25.71
C LEU A 4 10.12 -19.53 -24.96
N ASN A 5 10.68 -20.16 -23.94
CA ASN A 5 10.01 -21.12 -23.11
C ASN A 5 9.27 -20.42 -21.95
N TRP A 6 7.99 -20.69 -21.77
CA TRP A 6 7.19 -20.14 -20.70
C TRP A 6 7.75 -20.45 -19.28
N SER A 7 8.29 -21.64 -19.08
CA SER A 7 8.88 -22.02 -17.80
C SER A 7 10.10 -21.17 -17.44
N ASP A 8 10.87 -20.72 -18.43
CA ASP A 8 12.02 -19.87 -18.23
C ASP A 8 11.61 -18.44 -17.91
N LEU A 9 10.62 -17.90 -18.62
CA LEU A 9 10.03 -16.59 -18.31
C LEU A 9 9.39 -16.57 -16.92
N ARG A 10 8.71 -17.67 -16.52
CA ARG A 10 8.14 -17.79 -15.18
C ARG A 10 9.22 -17.82 -14.09
N SER A 11 10.33 -18.53 -14.34
CA SER A 11 11.48 -18.55 -13.43
C SER A 11 12.16 -17.19 -13.34
N PHE A 12 12.28 -16.48 -14.47
CA PHE A 12 12.76 -15.12 -14.53
C PHE A 12 11.91 -14.17 -13.69
N LEU A 13 10.58 -14.21 -13.83
CA LEU A 13 9.66 -13.38 -13.04
C LEU A 13 9.78 -13.64 -11.54
N GLU A 14 9.78 -14.91 -11.11
CA GLU A 14 9.90 -15.22 -9.69
C GLU A 14 11.26 -14.80 -9.12
N LEU A 15 12.35 -14.96 -9.87
CA LEU A 15 13.66 -14.50 -9.43
C LEU A 15 13.77 -12.98 -9.41
N SER A 16 13.18 -12.28 -10.38
CA SER A 16 13.15 -10.81 -10.40
C SER A 16 12.41 -10.21 -9.21
N ARG A 17 11.34 -10.88 -8.76
CA ARG A 17 10.52 -10.48 -7.61
C ARG A 17 11.20 -10.78 -6.27
N ARG A 18 12.02 -11.82 -6.18
CA ARG A 18 12.53 -12.36 -4.91
C ARG A 18 14.02 -12.16 -4.68
N GLY A 19 14.79 -11.99 -5.75
CA GLY A 19 16.24 -11.78 -5.68
C GLY A 19 17.07 -12.99 -5.22
N LYS A 20 16.43 -14.15 -4.91
CA LYS A 20 17.11 -15.37 -4.42
C LYS A 20 16.56 -16.63 -5.08
N LEU A 21 17.44 -17.47 -5.61
CA LEU A 21 17.07 -18.73 -6.28
C LEU A 21 16.29 -19.68 -5.34
N THR A 22 16.67 -19.75 -4.07
CA THR A 22 16.01 -20.61 -3.08
C THR A 22 14.56 -20.22 -2.85
N ILE A 23 14.26 -18.91 -2.80
CA ILE A 23 12.91 -18.41 -2.60
C ILE A 23 12.08 -18.60 -3.87
N ALA A 24 12.67 -18.30 -5.05
CA ALA A 24 12.01 -18.52 -6.33
C ALA A 24 11.69 -20.00 -6.58
N GLY A 25 12.64 -20.89 -6.29
CA GLY A 25 12.45 -22.35 -6.41
C GLY A 25 11.33 -22.87 -5.54
N LYS A 26 11.29 -22.47 -4.26
CA LYS A 26 10.21 -22.84 -3.34
C LYS A 26 8.83 -22.40 -3.86
N ARG A 27 8.72 -21.18 -4.44
CA ARG A 27 7.47 -20.67 -5.01
C ARG A 27 7.03 -21.40 -6.26
N LEU A 28 7.98 -21.83 -7.08
CA LEU A 28 7.72 -22.56 -8.31
C LEU A 28 7.58 -24.07 -8.11
N ASN A 29 7.80 -24.54 -6.89
CA ASN A 29 7.87 -25.96 -6.53
C ASN A 29 8.91 -26.73 -7.36
N VAL A 30 10.10 -26.11 -7.50
CA VAL A 30 11.28 -26.71 -8.18
C VAL A 30 12.55 -26.45 -7.39
N GLU A 31 13.60 -27.21 -7.68
CA GLU A 31 14.90 -26.99 -7.07
C GLU A 31 15.52 -25.63 -7.49
N PRO A 32 16.26 -24.94 -6.61
CA PRO A 32 16.93 -23.69 -6.93
C PRO A 32 17.86 -23.77 -8.14
N THR A 33 18.51 -24.91 -8.33
CA THR A 33 19.38 -25.20 -9.48
C THR A 33 18.59 -25.22 -10.79
N THR A 34 17.33 -25.66 -10.76
CA THR A 34 16.43 -25.64 -11.94
C THR A 34 16.10 -24.22 -12.31
N VAL A 35 15.80 -23.34 -11.33
CA VAL A 35 15.59 -21.91 -11.60
C VAL A 35 16.84 -21.30 -12.25
N GLY A 36 18.04 -21.56 -11.68
CA GLY A 36 19.31 -21.08 -12.25
C GLY A 36 19.52 -21.52 -13.71
N ARG A 37 19.23 -22.80 -14.01
CA ARG A 37 19.32 -23.36 -15.37
C ARG A 37 18.33 -22.69 -16.34
N HIS A 38 17.10 -22.40 -15.91
CA HIS A 38 16.10 -21.67 -16.69
C HIS A 38 16.58 -20.27 -17.03
N ILE A 39 17.16 -19.54 -16.05
CA ILE A 39 17.72 -18.21 -16.28
C ILE A 39 18.86 -18.26 -17.30
N THR A 40 19.82 -19.17 -17.09
CA THR A 40 20.98 -19.29 -18.02
C THR A 40 20.53 -19.62 -19.45
N ARG A 41 19.50 -20.46 -19.61
CA ARG A 41 18.94 -20.78 -20.93
C ARG A 41 18.29 -19.53 -21.56
N LEU A 42 17.48 -18.80 -20.80
CA LEU A 42 16.82 -17.59 -21.25
C LEU A 42 17.81 -16.50 -21.66
N GLU A 43 18.84 -16.26 -20.84
CA GLU A 43 19.93 -15.32 -21.16
C GLU A 43 20.67 -15.71 -22.45
N LYS A 44 20.93 -17.01 -22.63
CA LYS A 44 21.54 -17.55 -23.86
C LYS A 44 20.65 -17.35 -25.09
N GLU A 45 19.36 -17.59 -25.00
CA GLU A 45 18.41 -17.43 -26.09
C GLU A 45 18.22 -15.96 -26.49
N LEU A 46 18.24 -15.05 -25.52
CA LEU A 46 18.11 -13.62 -25.77
C LEU A 46 19.45 -12.94 -26.12
N GLY A 47 20.58 -13.60 -25.87
CA GLY A 47 21.91 -13.05 -26.10
C GLY A 47 22.32 -11.92 -25.14
N VAL A 48 21.62 -11.79 -24.00
CA VAL A 48 21.86 -10.74 -23.00
C VAL A 48 21.85 -11.29 -21.60
N GLN A 49 22.54 -10.62 -20.67
CA GLN A 49 22.41 -10.93 -19.25
C GLN A 49 21.21 -10.21 -18.66
N LEU A 50 20.37 -10.94 -17.93
CA LEU A 50 19.17 -10.41 -17.30
C LEU A 50 19.37 -10.10 -15.81
N PHE A 51 20.39 -10.72 -15.20
CA PHE A 51 20.69 -10.54 -13.78
C PHE A 51 22.17 -10.25 -13.52
N ASN A 52 22.41 -9.32 -12.61
CA ASN A 52 23.68 -9.17 -11.90
C ASN A 52 23.69 -10.13 -10.71
N ARG A 53 24.75 -10.93 -10.57
CA ARG A 53 24.93 -11.89 -9.47
C ARG A 53 25.83 -11.29 -8.39
N SER A 54 25.43 -11.36 -7.14
CA SER A 54 26.21 -10.89 -6.00
C SER A 54 26.06 -11.83 -4.80
N PRO A 55 26.92 -11.75 -3.76
CA PRO A 55 26.72 -12.48 -2.51
C PRO A 55 25.38 -12.17 -1.81
N LYS A 56 24.79 -11.02 -2.10
CA LYS A 56 23.47 -10.62 -1.56
C LYS A 56 22.29 -11.21 -2.35
N GLY A 57 22.54 -11.79 -3.53
CA GLY A 57 21.53 -12.37 -4.41
C GLY A 57 21.59 -11.84 -5.84
N TYR A 58 20.46 -11.84 -6.50
CA TYR A 58 20.25 -11.46 -7.89
C TYR A 58 19.53 -10.12 -8.00
N SER A 59 20.05 -9.21 -8.82
CA SER A 59 19.39 -7.94 -9.19
C SER A 59 19.27 -7.84 -10.70
N LEU A 60 18.21 -7.23 -11.21
CA LEU A 60 18.00 -7.07 -12.64
C LEU A 60 19.07 -6.16 -13.27
N THR A 61 19.49 -6.52 -14.48
CA THR A 61 20.20 -5.62 -15.40
C THR A 61 19.21 -4.66 -16.07
N GLU A 62 19.68 -3.74 -16.90
CA GLU A 62 18.81 -2.88 -17.71
C GLU A 62 17.92 -3.70 -18.66
N ASP A 63 18.47 -4.73 -19.30
CA ASP A 63 17.70 -5.63 -20.19
C ASP A 63 16.75 -6.53 -19.38
N GLY A 64 17.13 -6.94 -18.17
CA GLY A 64 16.22 -7.58 -17.23
C GLY A 64 15.02 -6.70 -16.91
N HIS A 65 15.24 -5.41 -16.63
CA HIS A 65 14.13 -4.47 -16.38
C HIS A 65 13.22 -4.30 -17.61
N LYS A 66 13.78 -4.30 -18.83
CA LYS A 66 12.99 -4.25 -20.07
C LYS A 66 12.13 -5.50 -20.26
N LEU A 67 12.64 -6.69 -19.89
CA LEU A 67 11.94 -7.96 -20.09
C LEU A 67 10.78 -8.16 -19.12
N VAL A 68 10.82 -7.58 -17.91
CA VAL A 68 9.77 -7.75 -16.88
C VAL A 68 8.36 -7.49 -17.43
N PRO A 69 8.02 -6.34 -18.04
CA PRO A 69 6.65 -6.05 -18.46
C PRO A 69 6.14 -7.02 -19.54
N TYR A 70 7.02 -7.49 -20.44
CA TYR A 70 6.64 -8.50 -21.45
C TYR A 70 6.33 -9.85 -20.81
N SER A 71 7.19 -10.31 -19.90
CA SER A 71 6.99 -11.58 -19.20
C SER A 71 5.72 -11.57 -18.35
N GLU A 72 5.43 -10.45 -17.73
CA GLU A 72 4.21 -10.26 -16.94
C GLU A 72 2.94 -10.26 -17.80
N ASN A 73 3.00 -9.68 -18.99
CA ASN A 73 1.88 -9.74 -19.93
C ASN A 73 1.61 -11.21 -20.37
N ILE A 74 2.68 -11.96 -20.66
CA ILE A 74 2.56 -13.39 -21.00
C ILE A 74 1.97 -14.17 -19.82
N GLU A 75 2.45 -13.97 -18.59
CA GLU A 75 1.89 -14.60 -17.39
C GLU A 75 0.39 -14.34 -17.24
N THR A 76 -0.04 -13.10 -17.46
CA THR A 76 -1.46 -12.73 -17.43
C THR A 76 -2.27 -13.48 -18.49
N LYS A 77 -1.73 -13.56 -19.74
CA LYS A 77 -2.40 -14.29 -20.82
C LYS A 77 -2.46 -15.80 -20.56
N VAL A 78 -1.38 -16.40 -20.07
CA VAL A 78 -1.37 -17.82 -19.70
C VAL A 78 -2.40 -18.09 -18.61
N ASN A 79 -2.46 -17.26 -17.58
CA ASN A 79 -3.45 -17.39 -16.51
C ASN A 79 -4.89 -17.24 -17.05
N SER A 80 -5.15 -16.31 -17.99
CA SER A 80 -6.46 -16.15 -18.60
C SER A 80 -6.86 -17.37 -19.46
N ILE A 81 -5.92 -18.06 -20.13
CA ILE A 81 -6.16 -19.29 -20.85
C ILE A 81 -6.60 -20.40 -19.88
N TYR A 82 -5.88 -20.58 -18.78
CA TYR A 82 -6.27 -21.56 -17.75
C TYR A 82 -7.69 -21.28 -17.23
N GLN A 83 -8.03 -20.02 -16.97
CA GLN A 83 -9.35 -19.62 -16.51
C GLN A 83 -10.44 -19.91 -17.54
N SER A 84 -10.22 -19.59 -18.83
CA SER A 84 -11.23 -19.74 -19.87
C SER A 84 -11.49 -21.20 -20.27
N ILE A 85 -10.45 -22.06 -20.23
CA ILE A 85 -10.55 -23.44 -20.71
C ILE A 85 -10.92 -24.42 -19.59
N SER A 86 -10.41 -24.20 -18.36
CA SER A 86 -10.68 -25.12 -17.26
C SER A 86 -12.13 -25.04 -16.72
N GLY A 87 -12.94 -24.10 -17.19
CA GLY A 87 -14.28 -23.84 -16.64
C GLY A 87 -14.29 -23.51 -15.15
N LYS A 88 -13.10 -23.43 -14.56
CA LYS A 88 -12.85 -23.09 -13.16
C LYS A 88 -12.67 -21.60 -12.99
N ASP A 89 -13.60 -20.82 -13.55
CA ASP A 89 -13.76 -19.39 -13.24
C ASP A 89 -14.10 -19.17 -11.73
N THR A 90 -14.10 -20.27 -10.96
CA THR A 90 -14.59 -20.34 -9.61
C THR A 90 -13.53 -20.58 -8.53
N GLU A 91 -12.29 -20.89 -8.86
CA GLU A 91 -11.27 -20.94 -7.82
C GLU A 91 -10.80 -19.51 -7.49
N LEU A 92 -11.57 -18.89 -6.61
CA LEU A 92 -11.18 -17.69 -5.83
C LEU A 92 -9.99 -18.04 -4.91
N SER A 93 -8.88 -18.52 -5.50
CA SER A 93 -7.75 -19.03 -4.76
C SER A 93 -6.44 -18.34 -5.17
N GLY A 94 -5.47 -18.38 -4.26
CA GLY A 94 -4.12 -17.83 -4.47
C GLY A 94 -3.85 -16.55 -3.71
N ILE A 95 -2.65 -16.01 -3.90
CA ILE A 95 -2.19 -14.81 -3.16
C ILE A 95 -2.67 -13.54 -3.87
N VAL A 96 -3.13 -12.59 -3.08
CA VAL A 96 -3.37 -11.19 -3.51
C VAL A 96 -2.65 -10.26 -2.54
N ARG A 97 -1.72 -9.47 -3.05
CA ARG A 97 -1.03 -8.44 -2.27
C ARG A 97 -1.75 -7.11 -2.41
N MET A 98 -2.20 -6.57 -1.29
CA MET A 98 -2.89 -5.28 -1.21
C MET A 98 -2.03 -4.27 -0.46
N ALA A 99 -1.67 -3.16 -1.12
CA ALA A 99 -0.99 -2.02 -0.51
C ALA A 99 -2.01 -0.96 -0.08
N VAL A 100 -1.88 -0.46 1.14
CA VAL A 100 -2.79 0.54 1.69
C VAL A 100 -2.03 1.57 2.53
N PRO A 101 -2.55 2.81 2.67
CA PRO A 101 -2.02 3.76 3.65
C PRO A 101 -2.04 3.16 5.06
N GLU A 102 -0.97 3.36 5.83
CA GLU A 102 -0.77 2.78 7.17
C GLU A 102 -2.01 2.96 8.07
N GLY A 103 -2.52 4.20 8.16
CA GLY A 103 -3.67 4.50 9.01
C GLY A 103 -4.93 3.74 8.62
N LEU A 104 -5.18 3.54 7.32
CA LEU A 104 -6.31 2.76 6.83
C LEU A 104 -6.10 1.27 7.11
N GLY A 105 -4.90 0.76 6.89
CA GLY A 105 -4.52 -0.62 7.16
C GLY A 105 -4.78 -1.00 8.62
N ILE A 106 -4.26 -0.20 9.55
CA ILE A 106 -4.39 -0.44 11.00
C ILE A 106 -5.81 -0.13 11.50
N GLY A 107 -6.37 1.00 11.09
CA GLY A 107 -7.62 1.51 11.63
C GLY A 107 -8.88 0.80 11.16
N ILE A 108 -8.89 0.33 9.92
CA ILE A 108 -10.06 -0.26 9.26
C ILE A 108 -9.77 -1.66 8.69
N ILE A 109 -8.87 -1.79 7.71
CA ILE A 109 -8.71 -3.01 6.90
C ILE A 109 -8.46 -4.24 7.77
N SER A 110 -7.53 -4.16 8.73
CA SER A 110 -7.16 -5.30 9.58
C SER A 110 -8.32 -5.85 10.41
N LYS A 111 -9.34 -5.06 10.74
CA LYS A 111 -10.51 -5.52 11.48
C LYS A 111 -11.41 -6.45 10.67
N TYR A 112 -11.33 -6.38 9.35
CA TYR A 112 -12.18 -7.14 8.44
C TYR A 112 -11.48 -8.36 7.84
N ILE A 113 -10.24 -8.66 8.24
CA ILE A 113 -9.48 -9.80 7.71
C ILE A 113 -10.16 -11.14 8.06
N SER A 114 -10.67 -11.30 9.29
CA SER A 114 -11.40 -12.51 9.67
C SER A 114 -12.61 -12.73 8.77
N HIS A 115 -13.44 -11.69 8.64
CA HIS A 115 -14.64 -11.75 7.80
C HIS A 115 -14.31 -11.97 6.31
N PHE A 116 -13.19 -11.38 5.83
CA PHE A 116 -12.69 -11.66 4.49
C PHE A 116 -12.31 -13.13 4.32
N LYS A 117 -11.59 -13.73 5.27
CA LYS A 117 -11.16 -15.14 5.22
C LYS A 117 -12.35 -16.11 5.34
N GLU A 118 -13.37 -15.79 6.11
CA GLU A 118 -14.63 -16.55 6.16
C GLU A 118 -15.31 -16.61 4.79
N LYS A 119 -15.36 -15.46 4.09
CA LYS A 119 -16.02 -15.36 2.79
C LYS A 119 -15.15 -15.90 1.63
N HIS A 120 -13.83 -15.80 1.75
CA HIS A 120 -12.86 -16.17 0.73
C HIS A 120 -11.71 -17.01 1.32
N PRO A 121 -11.98 -18.25 1.80
CA PRO A 121 -11.02 -19.04 2.56
C PRO A 121 -9.76 -19.41 1.76
N SER A 122 -9.89 -19.54 0.45
CA SER A 122 -8.79 -19.94 -0.45
C SER A 122 -7.96 -18.76 -0.98
N ILE A 123 -8.30 -17.50 -0.63
CA ILE A 123 -7.48 -16.33 -0.99
C ILE A 123 -6.54 -16.01 0.16
N ASP A 124 -5.23 -16.01 -0.10
CA ASP A 124 -4.23 -15.52 0.83
C ASP A 124 -3.98 -14.04 0.60
N LEU A 125 -4.39 -13.20 1.56
CA LEU A 125 -4.23 -11.76 1.49
C LEU A 125 -2.92 -11.34 2.16
N GLU A 126 -2.02 -10.74 1.38
CA GLU A 126 -0.82 -10.07 1.89
C GLU A 126 -1.12 -8.56 2.01
N LEU A 127 -1.20 -8.05 3.23
CA LEU A 127 -1.45 -6.63 3.47
C LEU A 127 -0.12 -5.88 3.68
N VAL A 128 0.14 -4.88 2.84
CA VAL A 128 1.27 -3.96 2.97
C VAL A 128 0.74 -2.61 3.41
N ALA A 129 0.85 -2.30 4.70
CA ALA A 129 0.45 -1.02 5.26
C ALA A 129 1.69 -0.09 5.33
N ASP A 130 1.79 0.87 4.41
CA ASP A 130 2.97 1.74 4.28
C ASP A 130 2.53 3.18 3.92
N THR A 131 3.39 4.15 4.21
CA THR A 131 3.24 5.54 3.79
C THR A 131 3.81 5.81 2.40
N ARG A 132 4.51 4.83 1.82
CA ARG A 132 5.08 4.91 0.47
C ARG A 132 4.11 4.43 -0.59
N ALA A 133 4.12 5.10 -1.74
CA ALA A 133 3.39 4.65 -2.90
C ALA A 133 4.00 3.36 -3.46
N ARG A 134 3.30 2.22 -3.34
CA ARG A 134 3.73 0.98 -3.97
C ARG A 134 3.36 0.97 -5.44
N SER A 135 4.34 0.67 -6.28
CA SER A 135 4.14 0.65 -7.73
C SER A 135 3.36 -0.58 -8.16
N LEU A 136 2.13 -0.37 -8.62
CA LEU A 136 1.35 -1.40 -9.30
C LEU A 136 2.00 -1.81 -10.63
N SER A 137 2.64 -0.85 -11.32
CA SER A 137 3.36 -1.13 -12.58
C SER A 137 4.58 -2.02 -12.37
N LYS A 138 5.24 -1.95 -11.21
CA LYS A 138 6.34 -2.84 -10.81
C LYS A 138 5.84 -4.10 -10.08
N ARG A 139 4.53 -4.30 -10.01
CA ARG A 139 3.88 -5.40 -9.28
C ARG A 139 4.37 -5.58 -7.84
N GLU A 140 4.66 -4.49 -7.17
CA GLU A 140 4.90 -4.49 -5.73
C GLU A 140 3.61 -4.80 -4.96
N ALA A 141 2.45 -4.54 -5.59
CA ALA A 141 1.12 -4.96 -5.12
C ALA A 141 0.23 -5.30 -6.32
N ASP A 142 -0.80 -6.15 -6.11
CA ASP A 142 -1.84 -6.48 -7.08
C ASP A 142 -2.98 -5.47 -7.04
N VAL A 143 -3.27 -4.99 -5.83
CA VAL A 143 -4.28 -3.98 -5.51
C VAL A 143 -3.64 -2.90 -4.66
N ALA A 144 -3.97 -1.64 -4.88
CA ALA A 144 -3.56 -0.56 -4.00
C ALA A 144 -4.75 0.32 -3.59
N ILE A 145 -4.73 0.83 -2.37
CA ILE A 145 -5.54 1.96 -1.96
C ILE A 145 -4.61 3.17 -1.86
N THR A 146 -4.95 4.25 -2.56
CA THR A 146 -4.13 5.45 -2.66
C THR A 146 -4.88 6.69 -2.16
N LEU A 147 -4.13 7.77 -1.90
CA LEU A 147 -4.67 9.05 -1.39
C LEU A 147 -5.07 10.02 -2.52
N ALA A 148 -4.84 9.63 -3.78
CA ALA A 148 -5.23 10.38 -4.95
C ALA A 148 -5.51 9.42 -6.11
N ARG A 149 -6.35 9.88 -7.06
CA ARG A 149 -6.56 9.16 -8.31
C ARG A 149 -5.26 9.19 -9.14
N PRO A 150 -4.73 8.04 -9.57
CA PRO A 150 -3.59 8.02 -10.46
C PRO A 150 -3.96 8.58 -11.83
N THR A 151 -3.04 9.31 -12.45
CA THR A 151 -3.22 9.95 -13.77
C THR A 151 -2.44 9.27 -14.88
N ILE A 152 -1.54 8.35 -14.56
CA ILE A 152 -0.62 7.70 -15.50
C ILE A 152 -0.68 6.18 -15.29
N GLY A 153 -0.57 5.43 -16.42
CA GLY A 153 -0.51 3.96 -16.42
C GLY A 153 -1.83 3.31 -16.86
N ARG A 154 -1.75 2.02 -17.17
CA ARG A 154 -2.91 1.17 -17.51
C ARG A 154 -3.60 0.70 -16.23
N LEU A 155 -4.29 1.65 -15.57
CA LEU A 155 -4.87 1.45 -14.26
C LEU A 155 -6.39 1.67 -14.27
N VAL A 156 -7.10 0.79 -13.59
CA VAL A 156 -8.51 0.98 -13.23
C VAL A 156 -8.54 1.59 -11.84
N ALA A 157 -9.23 2.72 -11.68
CA ALA A 157 -9.32 3.41 -10.40
C ALA A 157 -10.73 3.93 -10.13
N TRP A 158 -11.19 3.76 -8.87
CA TRP A 158 -12.46 4.33 -8.42
C TRP A 158 -12.35 4.83 -6.98
N LYS A 159 -13.17 5.85 -6.68
CA LYS A 159 -13.22 6.44 -5.35
C LYS A 159 -13.89 5.48 -4.37
N LEU A 160 -13.26 5.29 -3.20
CA LEU A 160 -13.77 4.45 -2.11
C LEU A 160 -14.56 5.26 -1.08
N GLY A 161 -14.18 6.52 -0.89
CA GLY A 161 -14.83 7.41 0.05
C GLY A 161 -13.93 8.53 0.53
N ASP A 162 -14.49 9.38 1.39
CA ASP A 162 -13.78 10.49 2.02
C ASP A 162 -13.39 10.11 3.45
N TYR A 163 -12.34 10.74 3.98
CA TYR A 163 -11.98 10.66 5.38
C TYR A 163 -11.52 12.00 5.93
N ASN A 164 -11.62 12.16 7.26
CA ASN A 164 -11.25 13.38 7.93
C ASN A 164 -9.95 13.21 8.73
N LEU A 165 -9.11 14.23 8.65
CA LEU A 165 -7.97 14.47 9.53
C LEU A 165 -8.28 15.72 10.37
N ALA A 166 -8.05 15.64 11.67
CA ALA A 166 -8.17 16.79 12.57
C ALA A 166 -6.90 16.92 13.41
N LEU A 167 -6.67 18.09 13.95
CA LEU A 167 -5.58 18.34 14.89
C LEU A 167 -5.95 17.81 16.26
N TYR A 168 -5.09 16.99 16.86
CA TYR A 168 -5.29 16.39 18.17
C TYR A 168 -4.16 16.71 19.13
N ALA A 169 -4.51 16.76 20.40
CA ALA A 169 -3.58 16.77 21.52
C ALA A 169 -4.11 15.90 22.66
N SER A 170 -3.24 15.41 23.54
CA SER A 170 -3.70 14.73 24.74
C SER A 170 -4.22 15.72 25.79
N LYS A 171 -5.11 15.25 26.66
CA LYS A 171 -5.57 16.03 27.83
C LYS A 171 -4.41 16.51 28.70
N SER A 172 -3.40 15.66 28.89
CA SER A 172 -2.20 15.99 29.66
C SER A 172 -1.41 17.17 29.07
N TYR A 173 -1.27 17.17 27.71
CA TYR A 173 -0.62 18.27 27.00
C TYR A 173 -1.40 19.59 27.17
N ILE A 174 -2.73 19.54 26.95
CA ILE A 174 -3.61 20.71 27.03
C ILE A 174 -3.57 21.32 28.42
N ASN A 175 -3.53 20.50 29.48
CA ASN A 175 -3.52 20.97 30.87
C ASN A 175 -2.19 21.61 31.28
N LYS A 176 -1.07 21.20 30.66
CA LYS A 176 0.28 21.69 30.97
C LYS A 176 0.69 22.91 30.16
N ASN A 177 -0.01 23.24 29.11
CA ASN A 177 0.38 24.27 28.16
C ASN A 177 -0.65 25.43 28.09
N ASN A 178 -0.31 26.47 27.35
CA ASN A 178 -1.19 27.61 27.11
C ASN A 178 -2.51 27.16 26.42
N LYS A 179 -3.60 27.86 26.72
CA LYS A 179 -4.91 27.59 26.11
C LYS A 179 -4.89 27.93 24.64
N ILE A 180 -5.37 26.99 23.81
CA ILE A 180 -5.55 27.16 22.37
C ILE A 180 -6.99 27.58 22.08
N LYS A 181 -7.20 28.84 21.70
CA LYS A 181 -8.50 29.39 21.34
C LYS A 181 -8.61 29.78 19.86
N THR A 182 -7.48 30.07 19.24
CA THR A 182 -7.39 30.55 17.85
C THR A 182 -6.20 29.86 17.15
N ILE A 183 -6.18 29.95 15.81
CA ILE A 183 -5.06 29.45 14.99
C ILE A 183 -3.74 30.15 15.37
N LYS A 184 -3.79 31.44 15.75
CA LYS A 184 -2.58 32.17 16.17
C LYS A 184 -1.92 31.61 17.41
N ASP A 185 -2.70 31.02 18.31
CA ASP A 185 -2.15 30.44 19.54
C ASP A 185 -1.26 29.23 19.26
N LEU A 186 -1.47 28.56 18.13
CA LEU A 186 -0.74 27.36 17.72
C LEU A 186 0.76 27.60 17.49
N SER A 187 1.19 28.83 17.19
CA SER A 187 2.61 29.20 17.06
C SER A 187 3.41 29.00 18.34
N LYS A 188 2.74 28.95 19.51
CA LYS A 188 3.33 28.74 20.82
C LYS A 188 3.38 27.26 21.25
N HIS A 189 2.93 26.36 20.39
CA HIS A 189 2.81 24.93 20.68
C HIS A 189 3.79 24.08 19.87
N GLN A 190 4.03 22.88 20.39
CA GLN A 190 4.91 21.89 19.78
C GLN A 190 4.09 20.97 18.87
N PHE A 191 4.67 20.61 17.72
CA PHE A 191 4.02 19.77 16.74
C PHE A 191 4.80 18.49 16.45
N ILE A 192 4.04 17.49 16.06
CA ILE A 192 4.51 16.19 15.57
C ILE A 192 4.08 16.10 14.11
N SER A 193 4.96 15.67 13.22
CA SER A 193 4.68 15.61 11.77
C SER A 193 5.34 14.41 11.10
N TYR A 194 5.11 14.27 9.81
CA TYR A 194 5.86 13.34 8.96
C TYR A 194 7.28 13.87 8.68
N ILE A 195 8.18 12.95 8.31
CA ILE A 195 9.50 13.25 7.76
C ILE A 195 9.29 13.63 6.28
N GLU A 196 9.55 14.89 5.93
CA GLU A 196 9.12 15.49 4.65
C GLU A 196 9.72 14.83 3.41
N ASP A 197 10.99 14.47 3.45
CA ASP A 197 11.72 13.79 2.38
C ASP A 197 11.29 12.32 2.17
N LEU A 198 10.57 11.74 3.15
CA LEU A 198 9.99 10.41 3.05
C LEU A 198 8.51 10.41 2.63
N ILE A 199 7.91 11.58 2.41
CA ILE A 199 6.52 11.72 1.96
C ILE A 199 6.46 11.61 0.42
N GLU A 200 5.96 10.49 -0.07
CA GLU A 200 5.69 10.29 -1.50
C GLU A 200 4.30 10.79 -1.92
N PHE A 201 3.33 10.85 -0.99
CA PHE A 201 1.99 11.37 -1.25
C PHE A 201 1.89 12.86 -0.86
N PRO A 202 1.78 13.79 -1.83
CA PRO A 202 1.60 15.22 -1.52
C PRO A 202 0.44 15.49 -0.56
N GLN A 203 -0.59 14.63 -0.56
CA GLN A 203 -1.76 14.70 0.30
C GLN A 203 -1.44 14.57 1.80
N LEU A 204 -0.25 14.08 2.15
CA LEU A 204 0.24 14.02 3.54
C LEU A 204 0.97 15.29 3.99
N LYS A 205 1.21 16.26 3.08
CA LYS A 205 1.88 17.55 3.40
C LYS A 205 0.92 18.62 3.95
N TYR A 206 -0.13 18.21 4.63
CA TYR A 206 -1.19 19.09 5.13
C TYR A 206 -0.74 20.11 6.19
N MET A 207 0.39 19.89 6.86
CA MET A 207 0.93 20.88 7.82
C MET A 207 1.30 22.18 7.12
N GLN A 208 1.93 22.09 5.94
CA GLN A 208 2.35 23.27 5.15
C GLN A 208 1.16 24.04 4.56
N ASP A 209 0.06 23.31 4.25
CA ASP A 209 -1.15 23.91 3.71
C ASP A 209 -1.87 24.79 4.75
N ILE A 210 -1.73 24.48 6.04
CA ILE A 210 -2.50 25.10 7.13
C ILE A 210 -1.65 26.10 7.92
N PHE A 211 -0.34 25.83 8.07
CA PHE A 211 0.55 26.62 8.90
C PHE A 211 1.81 27.06 8.16
N LYS A 212 2.12 28.35 8.21
CA LYS A 212 3.36 28.90 7.62
C LYS A 212 4.58 28.60 8.49
N GLU A 213 4.43 28.66 9.80
CA GLU A 213 5.52 28.45 10.77
C GLU A 213 4.98 27.72 11.99
N VAL A 214 5.52 26.53 12.28
CA VAL A 214 5.21 25.74 13.47
C VAL A 214 6.48 25.12 14.03
N ASN A 215 6.54 24.98 15.34
CA ASN A 215 7.66 24.31 16.01
C ASN A 215 7.46 22.79 15.99
N ILE A 216 8.04 22.10 14.98
CA ILE A 216 7.97 20.63 14.87
C ILE A 216 9.14 20.04 15.65
N ILE A 217 8.84 19.33 16.73
CA ILE A 217 9.84 18.74 17.64
C ILE A 217 10.02 17.23 17.46
N PHE A 218 9.07 16.56 16.82
CA PHE A 218 9.17 15.13 16.52
C PHE A 218 8.64 14.86 15.11
N ARG A 219 9.37 14.02 14.36
CA ARG A 219 8.99 13.59 13.03
C ARG A 219 9.07 12.08 12.92
N SER A 220 8.08 11.46 12.30
CA SER A 220 8.07 10.03 12.00
C SER A 220 7.31 9.76 10.70
N ASN A 221 7.74 8.76 9.92
CA ASN A 221 6.97 8.25 8.79
C ASN A 221 5.87 7.26 9.22
N SER A 222 5.83 6.85 10.48
CA SER A 222 4.79 5.99 11.06
C SER A 222 3.70 6.83 11.73
N LEU A 223 2.46 6.66 11.26
CA LEU A 223 1.29 7.26 11.90
C LEU A 223 1.10 6.75 13.33
N GLN A 224 1.38 5.47 13.58
CA GLN A 224 1.27 4.89 14.91
C GLN A 224 2.24 5.53 15.91
N ALA A 225 3.47 5.82 15.48
CA ALA A 225 4.45 6.54 16.31
C ALA A 225 4.00 7.98 16.59
N GLN A 226 3.44 8.67 15.60
CA GLN A 226 2.88 10.02 15.80
C GLN A 226 1.69 9.98 16.76
N TYR A 227 0.77 9.03 16.61
CA TYR A 227 -0.37 8.84 17.52
C TYR A 227 0.09 8.62 18.96
N GLN A 228 1.06 7.73 19.18
CA GLN A 228 1.57 7.45 20.51
C GLN A 228 2.23 8.69 21.14
N ALA A 229 3.03 9.43 20.37
CA ALA A 229 3.67 10.66 20.85
C ALA A 229 2.63 11.74 21.24
N VAL A 230 1.53 11.89 20.49
CA VAL A 230 0.43 12.77 20.88
C VAL A 230 -0.20 12.31 22.19
N LYS A 231 -0.46 11.02 22.34
CA LYS A 231 -1.06 10.43 23.53
C LYS A 231 -0.21 10.65 24.77
N ASP A 232 1.11 10.53 24.63
CA ASP A 232 2.09 10.75 25.71
C ASP A 232 2.35 12.23 26.01
N GLY A 233 1.66 13.14 25.31
CA GLY A 233 1.73 14.57 25.60
C GLY A 233 2.95 15.28 25.04
N VAL A 234 3.57 14.77 23.98
CA VAL A 234 4.74 15.40 23.33
C VAL A 234 4.34 16.67 22.57
N GLY A 235 3.16 16.67 21.92
CA GLY A 235 2.71 17.80 21.13
C GLY A 235 1.39 17.55 20.41
N LEU A 236 1.10 18.38 19.42
CA LEU A 236 -0.06 18.29 18.55
C LEU A 236 0.28 17.57 17.24
N ALA A 237 -0.64 16.76 16.72
CA ALA A 237 -0.52 16.19 15.38
C ALA A 237 -1.87 16.13 14.66
N PHE A 238 -1.81 16.08 13.34
CA PHE A 238 -2.95 15.65 12.53
C PHE A 238 -3.08 14.13 12.59
N LEU A 239 -4.22 13.67 13.06
CA LEU A 239 -4.53 12.26 13.14
C LEU A 239 -5.84 11.98 12.42
N HIS A 240 -6.00 10.73 11.95
CA HIS A 240 -7.25 10.25 11.39
C HIS A 240 -8.33 10.19 12.48
N GLY A 241 -9.46 10.81 12.23
CA GLY A 241 -10.56 10.84 13.19
C GLY A 241 -11.03 9.44 13.58
N PHE A 242 -11.11 8.50 12.63
CA PHE A 242 -11.52 7.12 12.87
C PHE A 242 -10.54 6.30 13.75
N ILE A 243 -9.32 6.81 13.98
CA ILE A 243 -8.35 6.27 14.93
C ILE A 243 -8.44 7.03 16.25
N ALA A 244 -8.23 8.34 16.21
CA ALA A 244 -8.08 9.18 17.39
C ALA A 244 -9.40 9.40 18.17
N ALA A 245 -10.56 9.40 17.48
CA ALA A 245 -11.85 9.61 18.12
C ALA A 245 -12.30 8.48 19.09
N LYS A 246 -11.57 7.37 19.12
CA LYS A 246 -11.82 6.26 20.06
C LYS A 246 -11.02 6.39 21.36
N ASP A 247 -10.01 7.24 21.37
CA ASP A 247 -9.18 7.45 22.54
C ASP A 247 -9.70 8.63 23.37
N THR A 248 -10.23 8.31 24.55
CA THR A 248 -10.79 9.30 25.47
C THR A 248 -9.76 10.29 26.02
N GLU A 249 -8.47 9.96 25.95
CA GLU A 249 -7.39 10.85 26.39
C GLU A 249 -7.04 11.92 25.34
N LEU A 250 -7.49 11.76 24.11
CA LEU A 250 -7.27 12.74 23.05
C LEU A 250 -8.44 13.71 22.93
N LYS A 251 -8.12 14.94 22.55
CA LYS A 251 -9.08 16.01 22.24
C LYS A 251 -8.73 16.63 20.89
N THR A 252 -9.76 16.95 20.12
CA THR A 252 -9.60 17.77 18.90
C THR A 252 -9.31 19.21 19.27
N ILE A 253 -8.42 19.83 18.49
CA ILE A 253 -8.03 21.23 18.63
C ILE A 253 -8.61 22.02 17.47
N LEU A 254 -9.43 23.02 17.77
CA LEU A 254 -10.08 23.92 16.81
C LEU A 254 -10.82 23.19 15.67
N PRO A 255 -11.68 22.20 15.94
CA PRO A 255 -12.26 21.34 14.89
C PRO A 255 -13.14 22.08 13.86
N LYS A 256 -13.66 23.26 14.21
CA LYS A 256 -14.43 24.11 13.29
C LYS A 256 -13.55 24.94 12.33
N GLN A 257 -12.27 25.10 12.66
CA GLN A 257 -11.33 25.93 11.91
C GLN A 257 -10.26 25.11 11.19
N ILE A 258 -9.95 23.91 11.74
CA ILE A 258 -8.88 23.04 11.27
C ILE A 258 -9.41 21.65 11.03
N LEU A 259 -9.75 21.38 9.79
CA LEU A 259 -10.22 20.08 9.32
C LEU A 259 -9.70 19.85 7.91
N ALA A 260 -9.00 18.74 7.70
CA ALA A 260 -8.57 18.34 6.37
C ALA A 260 -9.40 17.15 5.90
N LYS A 261 -10.16 17.34 4.83
CA LYS A 261 -10.88 16.27 4.15
C LYS A 261 -10.02 15.71 3.02
N ARG A 262 -9.92 14.39 2.94
CA ARG A 262 -9.12 13.65 1.95
C ARG A 262 -9.91 12.47 1.40
N GLU A 263 -9.37 11.80 0.39
CA GLU A 263 -10.05 10.74 -0.34
C GLU A 263 -9.20 9.46 -0.35
N TYR A 264 -9.89 8.30 -0.38
CA TYR A 264 -9.28 7.02 -0.70
C TYR A 264 -9.74 6.55 -2.09
N TRP A 265 -8.79 6.02 -2.85
CA TRP A 265 -9.02 5.48 -4.18
C TRP A 265 -8.53 4.04 -4.24
N MET A 266 -9.39 3.14 -4.72
CA MET A 266 -8.95 1.80 -5.12
C MET A 266 -8.27 1.89 -6.47
N VAL A 267 -7.15 1.23 -6.63
CA VAL A 267 -6.35 1.22 -7.87
C VAL A 267 -5.86 -0.18 -8.15
N VAL A 268 -6.03 -0.63 -9.38
CA VAL A 268 -5.63 -1.96 -9.84
C VAL A 268 -5.10 -1.84 -11.27
N HIS A 269 -4.09 -2.63 -11.64
CA HIS A 269 -3.67 -2.71 -13.04
C HIS A 269 -4.77 -3.39 -13.87
N GLU A 270 -5.06 -2.90 -15.10
CA GLU A 270 -6.13 -3.43 -15.97
C GLU A 270 -6.04 -4.95 -16.13
N ASP A 271 -4.84 -5.48 -16.36
CA ASP A 271 -4.62 -6.91 -16.55
C ASP A 271 -4.91 -7.72 -15.29
N MET A 272 -4.59 -7.18 -14.11
CA MET A 272 -4.85 -7.82 -12.82
C MET A 272 -6.33 -7.78 -12.44
N PHE A 273 -7.04 -6.73 -12.85
CA PHE A 273 -8.46 -6.57 -12.56
C PHE A 273 -9.35 -7.65 -13.22
N GLN A 274 -8.84 -8.37 -14.22
CA GLN A 274 -9.57 -9.51 -14.81
C GLN A 274 -9.57 -10.76 -13.91
N LEU A 275 -8.63 -10.89 -12.99
CA LEU A 275 -8.49 -12.04 -12.11
C LEU A 275 -9.62 -12.09 -11.07
N ALA A 276 -10.34 -13.22 -10.97
CA ALA A 276 -11.47 -13.39 -10.06
C ALA A 276 -11.11 -13.10 -8.59
N ARG A 277 -9.94 -13.58 -8.11
CA ARG A 277 -9.43 -13.32 -6.77
C ARG A 277 -9.16 -11.82 -6.50
N VAL A 278 -8.67 -11.08 -7.50
CA VAL A 278 -8.43 -9.63 -7.40
C VAL A 278 -9.76 -8.88 -7.34
N LYS A 279 -10.72 -9.24 -8.21
CA LYS A 279 -12.09 -8.68 -8.17
C LYS A 279 -12.75 -8.92 -6.81
N ALA A 280 -12.59 -10.12 -6.23
CA ALA A 280 -13.14 -10.46 -4.92
C ALA A 280 -12.57 -9.57 -3.80
N VAL A 281 -11.25 -9.38 -3.76
CA VAL A 281 -10.59 -8.47 -2.80
C VAL A 281 -11.08 -7.04 -3.00
N CYS A 282 -11.09 -6.54 -4.23
CA CYS A 282 -11.55 -5.20 -4.55
C CYS A 282 -13.01 -4.98 -4.16
N SER A 283 -13.90 -5.90 -4.51
CA SER A 283 -15.34 -5.82 -4.21
C SER A 283 -15.57 -5.85 -2.70
N PHE A 284 -14.91 -6.76 -1.98
CA PHE A 284 -15.05 -6.88 -0.53
C PHE A 284 -14.64 -5.59 0.18
N PHE A 285 -13.42 -5.08 -0.07
CA PHE A 285 -12.95 -3.88 0.62
C PHE A 285 -13.61 -2.59 0.14
N THR A 286 -14.11 -2.54 -1.10
CA THR A 286 -14.99 -1.44 -1.54
C THR A 286 -16.26 -1.39 -0.69
N GLN A 287 -16.88 -2.54 -0.46
CA GLN A 287 -18.08 -2.60 0.37
C GLN A 287 -17.78 -2.27 1.85
N VAL A 288 -16.65 -2.76 2.38
CA VAL A 288 -16.20 -2.41 3.74
C VAL A 288 -16.07 -0.90 3.90
N LEU A 289 -15.34 -0.23 3.00
CA LEU A 289 -15.13 1.22 3.13
C LEU A 289 -16.40 2.03 2.91
N LYS A 290 -17.31 1.54 2.10
CA LYS A 290 -18.64 2.13 1.94
C LYS A 290 -19.44 2.05 3.25
N ASN A 291 -19.41 0.92 3.92
CA ASN A 291 -20.08 0.73 5.21
C ASN A 291 -19.41 1.55 6.34
N GLU A 292 -18.10 1.75 6.27
CA GLU A 292 -17.31 2.52 7.24
C GLU A 292 -17.31 4.03 6.97
N GLN A 293 -18.02 4.53 5.97
CA GLN A 293 -17.96 5.94 5.55
C GLN A 293 -18.28 6.91 6.70
N ALA A 294 -19.26 6.61 7.54
CA ALA A 294 -19.57 7.44 8.71
C ALA A 294 -18.43 7.47 9.74
N ASN A 295 -17.76 6.33 9.94
CA ASN A 295 -16.60 6.23 10.82
C ASN A 295 -15.37 6.96 10.24
N LEU A 296 -15.13 6.86 8.94
CA LEU A 296 -14.04 7.57 8.25
C LEU A 296 -14.16 9.10 8.36
N LEU A 297 -15.39 9.61 8.38
CA LEU A 297 -15.68 11.04 8.52
C LEU A 297 -15.75 11.50 9.98
N ARG A 298 -15.72 10.57 10.93
CA ARG A 298 -15.84 10.89 12.36
C ARG A 298 -14.67 11.74 12.84
N ILE A 299 -14.99 12.79 13.60
CA ILE A 299 -14.08 13.57 14.46
C ILE A 299 -14.75 13.70 15.82
N ILE A 300 -13.99 13.90 16.88
CA ILE A 300 -14.57 14.15 18.24
C ILE A 300 -14.90 15.62 18.33
#